data_fe0caaafa6451f6c4c1c473faa7037ae
#
_entry.id   fe0caaafa6451f6c4c1c473faa7037ae
#
_cell.length_a   1.000
_cell.length_b   1.000
_cell.length_c   1.000
_cell.angle_alpha   90.00
_cell.angle_beta   90.00
_cell.angle_gamma   90.00
#
_symmetry.space_group_name_H-M   'P 1'
#
loop_
_entity.id
_entity.type
_entity.pdbx_description
1 polymer ?
#
loop_
_entity_poly.entity_id
_entity_poly.type
_entity_poly.pdbx_seq_one_letter_code
_entity_poly.pdbx_strand_id
1 'polypeptide(L)'
;MSETREVPAEAQDEGAEAPARTGLRGTLRRRLTETTTWTFLILLGIVAGFAALRFQQFATVFNFRNIAADASGLLIIAVGMTFVIITAGIDLSVGSVLVFSGVIAAKVMLAVGGEGWGAIGAGLVAGLVAGTAWGVLNGLLITKARVPPLIVTLGTFGMALGSALLITGGIDVRGVPLRLTTTIGIGQLAGVPYVVLIAAVVTAVGAVTLSMTRFGRYTYAIGSNAEAARRAGINVDRHLIKVIVGF
;
A
#
# COMPACT_ATOMS: atom_id res chain seq x y z
N MET A 1 -69.19 -27.31 -7.09
CA MET A 1 -68.39 -28.43 -6.54
C MET A 1 -66.95 -27.97 -6.52
N SER A 2 -66.55 -27.34 -5.41
CA SER A 2 -65.23 -26.80 -5.19
C SER A 2 -64.48 -27.69 -4.22
N GLU A 3 -63.50 -28.43 -4.68
CA GLU A 3 -62.61 -29.23 -3.86
C GLU A 3 -61.52 -28.34 -3.28
N THR A 4 -61.65 -28.00 -2.02
CA THR A 4 -60.59 -27.38 -1.20
C THR A 4 -59.59 -28.47 -0.85
N ARG A 5 -58.41 -28.44 -1.49
CA ARG A 5 -57.23 -29.23 -1.08
C ARG A 5 -56.66 -28.63 0.19
N GLU A 6 -56.85 -29.32 1.29
CA GLU A 6 -56.12 -29.11 2.54
C GLU A 6 -54.63 -29.44 2.33
N VAL A 7 -53.74 -28.48 2.60
CA VAL A 7 -52.29 -28.67 2.66
C VAL A 7 -51.96 -29.18 4.08
N PRO A 8 -51.25 -30.30 4.23
CA PRO A 8 -50.87 -30.80 5.55
C PRO A 8 -49.87 -29.84 6.21
N ALA A 9 -50.19 -29.43 7.41
CA ALA A 9 -49.31 -28.70 8.31
C ALA A 9 -48.33 -29.65 9.03
N GLU A 10 -47.37 -30.20 8.27
CA GLU A 10 -46.25 -30.98 8.84
C GLU A 10 -44.99 -30.58 8.09
N ALA A 11 -44.23 -29.65 8.65
CA ALA A 11 -42.78 -29.46 8.51
C ALA A 11 -42.32 -28.09 9.00
N GLN A 12 -42.53 -27.75 10.24
CA GLN A 12 -41.87 -26.62 10.89
C GLN A 12 -41.39 -27.03 12.29
N ASP A 13 -40.51 -28.00 12.32
CA ASP A 13 -39.64 -28.24 13.47
C ASP A 13 -38.24 -28.62 12.97
N GLU A 14 -37.64 -27.71 12.18
CA GLU A 14 -36.19 -27.72 12.04
C GLU A 14 -35.63 -27.02 13.26
N GLY A 15 -35.26 -27.86 14.23
CA GLY A 15 -34.64 -27.49 15.48
C GLY A 15 -33.49 -26.48 15.22
N ALA A 16 -33.65 -25.32 15.78
CA ALA A 16 -32.56 -24.34 15.94
C ALA A 16 -31.46 -25.06 16.77
N GLU A 17 -30.50 -25.66 16.10
CA GLU A 17 -29.28 -26.15 16.74
C GLU A 17 -28.61 -24.94 17.40
N ALA A 18 -28.74 -24.91 18.73
CA ALA A 18 -27.99 -23.95 19.56
C ALA A 18 -26.49 -24.07 19.22
N PRO A 19 -25.77 -22.96 19.05
CA PRO A 19 -24.37 -23.00 18.70
C PRO A 19 -23.62 -23.80 19.78
N ALA A 20 -23.07 -24.94 19.37
CA ALA A 20 -22.30 -25.82 20.23
C ALA A 20 -21.19 -24.95 20.88
N ARG A 21 -21.22 -24.90 22.23
CA ARG A 21 -20.17 -24.29 23.03
C ARG A 21 -18.86 -25.02 22.73
N THR A 22 -18.11 -24.55 21.74
CA THR A 22 -16.78 -25.08 21.45
C THR A 22 -15.90 -24.74 22.64
N GLY A 23 -15.62 -25.73 23.49
CA GLY A 23 -14.73 -25.56 24.62
C GLY A 23 -13.38 -25.05 24.17
N LEU A 24 -12.59 -24.43 25.06
CA LEU A 24 -11.26 -23.87 24.82
C LEU A 24 -10.37 -24.72 23.90
N ARG A 25 -10.48 -26.04 23.99
CA ARG A 25 -9.77 -27.00 23.11
C ARG A 25 -10.24 -26.95 21.65
N GLY A 26 -11.51 -26.74 21.37
CA GLY A 26 -12.05 -26.61 20.02
C GLY A 26 -11.63 -25.29 19.37
N THR A 27 -11.63 -24.20 20.14
CA THR A 27 -11.18 -22.87 19.69
C THR A 27 -9.68 -22.86 19.43
N LEU A 28 -8.89 -23.52 20.26
CA LEU A 28 -7.43 -23.62 20.07
C LEU A 28 -7.10 -24.46 18.83
N ARG A 29 -7.78 -25.60 18.64
CA ARG A 29 -7.60 -26.48 17.47
C ARG A 29 -7.98 -25.75 16.17
N ARG A 30 -9.05 -24.96 16.17
CA ARG A 30 -9.48 -24.17 15.03
C ARG A 30 -8.45 -23.08 14.68
N ARG A 31 -7.91 -22.38 15.67
CA ARG A 31 -6.85 -21.37 15.47
C ARG A 31 -5.55 -22.00 14.94
N LEU A 32 -5.19 -23.22 15.41
CA LEU A 32 -3.99 -23.91 14.94
C LEU A 32 -4.12 -24.43 13.50
N THR A 33 -5.33 -24.56 12.96
CA THR A 33 -5.55 -24.96 11.55
C THR A 33 -5.67 -23.76 10.60
N GLU A 34 -5.71 -22.55 11.11
CA GLU A 34 -5.77 -21.35 10.28
C GLU A 34 -4.40 -21.08 9.60
N THR A 35 -4.40 -20.86 8.29
CA THR A 35 -3.21 -20.54 7.48
C THR A 35 -2.39 -19.41 8.11
N THR A 36 -3.05 -18.40 8.69
CA THR A 36 -2.43 -17.27 9.38
C THR A 36 -1.56 -17.70 10.55
N THR A 37 -2.00 -18.70 11.34
CA THR A 37 -1.23 -19.22 12.48
C THR A 37 0.05 -19.90 12.02
N TRP A 38 -0.02 -20.72 10.97
CA TRP A 38 1.16 -21.38 10.40
C TRP A 38 2.15 -20.38 9.82
N THR A 39 1.67 -19.35 9.13
CA THR A 39 2.53 -18.27 8.62
C THR A 39 3.28 -17.57 9.75
N PHE A 40 2.57 -17.28 10.86
CA PHE A 40 3.19 -16.66 12.04
C PHE A 40 4.20 -17.60 12.73
N LEU A 41 3.88 -18.89 12.87
CA LEU A 41 4.78 -19.88 13.47
C LEU A 41 6.05 -20.09 12.62
N ILE A 42 5.91 -20.13 11.29
CA ILE A 42 7.05 -20.23 10.38
C ILE A 42 7.92 -18.97 10.50
N LEU A 43 7.34 -17.78 10.50
CA LEU A 43 8.07 -16.53 10.69
C LEU A 43 8.81 -16.54 12.04
N LEU A 44 8.13 -16.92 13.12
CA LEU A 44 8.74 -17.03 14.45
C LEU A 44 9.90 -18.05 14.47
N GLY A 45 9.71 -19.20 13.80
CA GLY A 45 10.73 -20.22 13.66
C GLY A 45 11.97 -19.73 12.89
N ILE A 46 11.76 -18.96 11.81
CA ILE A 46 12.87 -18.35 11.05
C ILE A 46 13.61 -17.33 11.94
N VAL A 47 12.89 -16.43 12.60
CA VAL A 47 13.49 -15.43 13.50
C VAL A 47 14.26 -16.10 14.62
N ALA A 48 13.68 -17.12 15.28
CA ALA A 48 14.35 -17.87 16.34
C ALA A 48 15.59 -18.63 15.82
N GLY A 49 15.51 -19.22 14.64
CA GLY A 49 16.63 -19.91 13.99
C GLY A 49 17.79 -18.98 13.73
N PHE A 50 17.56 -17.82 13.12
CA PHE A 50 18.61 -16.83 12.91
C PHE A 50 19.15 -16.24 14.22
N ALA A 51 18.28 -16.02 15.20
CA ALA A 51 18.71 -15.57 16.52
C ALA A 51 19.60 -16.60 17.21
N ALA A 52 19.30 -17.91 17.08
CA ALA A 52 20.13 -18.97 17.66
C ALA A 52 21.48 -19.16 16.93
N LEU A 53 21.47 -19.13 15.59
CA LEU A 53 22.66 -19.40 14.78
C LEU A 53 23.63 -18.22 14.73
N ARG A 54 23.13 -16.99 14.78
CA ARG A 54 23.91 -15.76 14.57
C ARG A 54 23.51 -14.64 15.54
N PHE A 55 23.33 -14.98 16.83
CA PHE A 55 22.81 -14.05 17.84
C PHE A 55 23.54 -12.69 17.86
N GLN A 56 24.87 -12.71 17.81
CA GLN A 56 25.68 -11.50 17.87
C GLN A 56 25.53 -10.57 16.67
N GLN A 57 25.12 -11.10 15.52
CA GLN A 57 24.86 -10.30 14.32
C GLN A 57 23.37 -9.98 14.16
N PHE A 58 22.49 -10.93 14.50
CA PHE A 58 21.05 -10.82 14.31
C PHE A 58 20.38 -9.98 15.39
N ALA A 59 20.67 -10.23 16.67
CA ALA A 59 20.02 -9.55 17.79
C ALA A 59 20.73 -8.23 18.16
N THR A 60 21.11 -7.45 17.16
CA THR A 60 21.74 -6.13 17.37
C THR A 60 20.77 -5.00 17.06
N VAL A 61 20.90 -3.90 17.81
CA VAL A 61 20.15 -2.66 17.53
C VAL A 61 20.41 -2.18 16.09
N PHE A 62 21.63 -2.36 15.60
CA PHE A 62 21.99 -2.01 14.23
C PHE A 62 21.17 -2.80 13.20
N ASN A 63 21.08 -4.13 13.37
CA ASN A 63 20.29 -4.96 12.46
C ASN A 63 18.80 -4.61 12.47
N PHE A 64 18.20 -4.41 13.64
CA PHE A 64 16.79 -4.00 13.74
C PHE A 64 16.54 -2.64 13.11
N ARG A 65 17.46 -1.69 13.24
CA ARG A 65 17.36 -0.39 12.57
C ARG A 65 17.42 -0.53 11.05
N ASN A 66 18.30 -1.35 10.52
CA ASN A 66 18.40 -1.59 9.09
C ASN A 66 17.11 -2.25 8.55
N ILE A 67 16.60 -3.29 9.22
CA ILE A 67 15.34 -3.93 8.85
C ILE A 67 14.19 -2.91 8.85
N ALA A 68 14.12 -2.07 9.88
CA ALA A 68 13.07 -1.04 9.95
C ALA A 68 13.22 0.02 8.85
N ALA A 69 14.45 0.42 8.52
CA ALA A 69 14.72 1.37 7.45
C ALA A 69 14.35 0.78 6.08
N ASP A 70 14.74 -0.47 5.80
CA ASP A 70 14.41 -1.15 4.56
C ASP A 70 12.89 -1.36 4.40
N ALA A 71 12.21 -1.72 5.50
CA ALA A 71 10.76 -1.88 5.50
C ALA A 71 10.00 -0.57 5.34
N SER A 72 10.62 0.58 5.65
CA SER A 72 9.94 1.89 5.64
C SER A 72 9.44 2.30 4.26
N GLY A 73 10.23 2.05 3.21
CA GLY A 73 9.81 2.33 1.84
C GLY A 73 8.59 1.50 1.42
N LEU A 74 8.63 0.19 1.74
CA LEU A 74 7.50 -0.71 1.48
C LEU A 74 6.25 -0.33 2.29
N LEU A 75 6.42 0.14 3.52
CA LEU A 75 5.33 0.58 4.37
C LEU A 75 4.62 1.81 3.79
N ILE A 76 5.36 2.80 3.29
CA ILE A 76 4.79 3.98 2.63
C ILE A 76 3.96 3.57 1.41
N ILE A 77 4.51 2.69 0.55
CA ILE A 77 3.79 2.15 -0.60
C ILE A 77 2.53 1.39 -0.16
N ALA A 78 2.64 0.55 0.88
CA ALA A 78 1.52 -0.24 1.38
C ALA A 78 0.37 0.62 1.92
N VAL A 79 0.67 1.77 2.53
CA VAL A 79 -0.36 2.74 2.93
C VAL A 79 -1.14 3.23 1.73
N GLY A 80 -0.47 3.65 0.65
CA GLY A 80 -1.11 4.07 -0.59
C GLY A 80 -1.94 2.96 -1.23
N MET A 81 -1.34 1.77 -1.37
CA MET A 81 -2.02 0.60 -1.93
C MET A 81 -3.25 0.18 -1.14
N THR A 82 -3.29 0.43 0.18
CA THR A 82 -4.46 0.16 1.01
C THR A 82 -5.68 0.94 0.52
N PHE A 83 -5.53 2.22 0.17
CA PHE A 83 -6.63 3.03 -0.38
C PHE A 83 -7.11 2.49 -1.73
N VAL A 84 -6.17 2.12 -2.61
CA VAL A 84 -6.48 1.56 -3.92
C VAL A 84 -7.24 0.24 -3.77
N ILE A 85 -6.77 -0.68 -2.92
CA ILE A 85 -7.39 -1.99 -2.68
C ILE A 85 -8.77 -1.84 -2.07
N ILE A 86 -8.97 -0.93 -1.10
CA ILE A 86 -10.29 -0.68 -0.51
C ILE A 86 -11.29 -0.23 -1.56
N THR A 87 -10.88 0.56 -2.57
CA THR A 87 -11.76 0.93 -3.69
C THR A 87 -11.95 -0.16 -4.75
N ALA A 88 -11.55 -1.40 -4.46
CA ALA A 88 -11.52 -2.54 -5.38
C ALA A 88 -10.67 -2.30 -6.64
N GLY A 89 -9.69 -1.40 -6.55
CA GLY A 89 -8.69 -1.13 -7.58
C GLY A 89 -7.49 -2.08 -7.48
N ILE A 90 -6.77 -2.23 -8.59
CA ILE A 90 -5.47 -2.91 -8.64
C ILE A 90 -4.50 -1.95 -9.33
N ASP A 91 -3.40 -1.62 -8.68
CA ASP A 91 -2.33 -0.82 -9.28
C ASP A 91 -1.00 -1.58 -9.26
N LEU A 92 -0.61 -2.05 -10.45
CA LEU A 92 0.67 -2.72 -10.64
C LEU A 92 1.79 -1.74 -10.99
N SER A 93 1.46 -0.48 -11.30
CA SER A 93 2.43 0.50 -11.77
C SER A 93 3.22 1.18 -10.66
N VAL A 94 2.77 1.07 -9.41
CA VAL A 94 3.33 1.81 -8.27
C VAL A 94 4.85 1.65 -8.13
N GLY A 95 5.39 0.45 -8.32
CA GLY A 95 6.83 0.20 -8.24
C GLY A 95 7.62 0.88 -9.36
N SER A 96 7.13 0.82 -10.60
CA SER A 96 7.78 1.45 -11.75
C SER A 96 7.66 2.97 -11.72
N VAL A 97 6.53 3.49 -11.26
CA VAL A 97 6.33 4.94 -11.04
C VAL A 97 7.26 5.47 -9.96
N LEU A 98 7.49 4.70 -8.87
CA LEU A 98 8.48 5.03 -7.85
C LEU A 98 9.89 5.14 -8.44
N VAL A 99 10.31 4.14 -9.25
CA VAL A 99 11.61 4.16 -9.92
C VAL A 99 11.73 5.36 -10.85
N PHE A 100 10.71 5.60 -11.70
CA PHE A 100 10.70 6.74 -12.61
C PHE A 100 10.80 8.08 -11.85
N SER A 101 9.99 8.26 -10.81
CA SER A 101 9.98 9.46 -9.98
C SER A 101 11.33 9.71 -9.30
N GLY A 102 11.96 8.62 -8.80
CA GLY A 102 13.30 8.67 -8.23
C GLY A 102 14.37 9.08 -9.25
N VAL A 103 14.30 8.55 -10.48
CA VAL A 103 15.19 8.95 -11.58
C VAL A 103 15.03 10.42 -11.94
N ILE A 104 13.78 10.90 -12.07
CA ILE A 104 13.53 12.35 -12.34
C ILE A 104 14.05 13.20 -11.20
N ALA A 105 13.79 12.83 -9.95
CA ALA A 105 14.30 13.54 -8.78
C ALA A 105 15.83 13.64 -8.80
N ALA A 106 16.53 12.53 -9.01
CA ALA A 106 17.97 12.49 -9.07
C ALA A 106 18.54 13.32 -10.23
N LYS A 107 17.96 13.22 -11.44
CA LYS A 107 18.39 14.01 -12.60
C LYS A 107 18.20 15.51 -12.40
N VAL A 108 17.11 15.94 -11.76
CA VAL A 108 16.88 17.35 -11.43
C VAL A 108 17.86 17.82 -10.36
N MET A 109 18.13 17.03 -9.31
CA MET A 109 19.17 17.34 -8.33
C MET A 109 20.52 17.61 -8.98
N LEU A 110 20.93 16.73 -9.92
CA LEU A 110 22.17 16.87 -10.67
C LEU A 110 22.17 18.11 -11.59
N ALA A 111 21.05 18.41 -12.24
CA ALA A 111 20.93 19.55 -13.14
C ALA A 111 20.99 20.90 -12.39
N VAL A 112 20.37 20.97 -11.20
CA VAL A 112 20.45 22.16 -10.32
C VAL A 112 21.85 22.29 -9.75
N GLY A 113 22.50 21.19 -9.44
CA GLY A 113 23.86 21.13 -8.92
C GLY A 113 24.00 21.59 -7.47
N GLY A 114 25.18 21.35 -6.91
CA GLY A 114 25.50 21.66 -5.51
C GLY A 114 24.99 20.67 -4.49
N GLU A 115 25.53 20.80 -3.27
CA GLU A 115 25.25 19.89 -2.12
C GLU A 115 24.17 20.46 -1.18
N GLY A 116 23.45 21.49 -1.62
CA GLY A 116 22.50 22.26 -0.80
C GLY A 116 21.08 21.68 -0.78
N TRP A 117 20.29 22.16 0.18
CA TRP A 117 18.87 21.83 0.29
C TRP A 117 18.05 22.32 -0.91
N GLY A 118 18.55 23.31 -1.69
CA GLY A 118 17.90 23.79 -2.92
C GLY A 118 17.82 22.70 -3.99
N ALA A 119 18.95 22.03 -4.29
CA ALA A 119 18.98 20.91 -5.24
C ALA A 119 18.11 19.74 -4.76
N ILE A 120 18.20 19.38 -3.47
CA ILE A 120 17.39 18.31 -2.87
C ILE A 120 15.90 18.65 -2.99
N GLY A 121 15.50 19.88 -2.60
CA GLY A 121 14.11 20.33 -2.67
C GLY A 121 13.56 20.32 -4.11
N ALA A 122 14.33 20.83 -5.07
CA ALA A 122 13.95 20.82 -6.48
C ALA A 122 13.76 19.40 -7.01
N GLY A 123 14.68 18.49 -6.68
CA GLY A 123 14.55 17.08 -7.07
C GLY A 123 13.35 16.41 -6.45
N LEU A 124 13.09 16.61 -5.14
CA LEU A 124 11.91 16.04 -4.48
C LEU A 124 10.60 16.53 -5.11
N VAL A 125 10.50 17.84 -5.38
CA VAL A 125 9.33 18.40 -6.06
C VAL A 125 9.16 17.80 -7.46
N ALA A 126 10.26 17.68 -8.23
CA ALA A 126 10.21 17.08 -9.56
C ALA A 126 9.77 15.60 -9.52
N GLY A 127 10.28 14.83 -8.57
CA GLY A 127 9.84 13.44 -8.35
C GLY A 127 8.36 13.34 -8.00
N LEU A 128 7.86 14.19 -7.09
CA LEU A 128 6.44 14.23 -6.74
C LEU A 128 5.57 14.62 -7.93
N VAL A 129 5.97 15.61 -8.73
CA VAL A 129 5.25 16.00 -9.95
C VAL A 129 5.23 14.84 -10.96
N ALA A 130 6.36 14.16 -11.14
CA ALA A 130 6.48 13.02 -12.05
C ALA A 130 5.57 11.85 -11.64
N GLY A 131 5.56 11.49 -10.36
CA GLY A 131 4.65 10.46 -9.82
C GLY A 131 3.19 10.87 -9.94
N THR A 132 2.86 12.11 -9.57
CA THR A 132 1.52 12.67 -9.73
C THR A 132 1.03 12.61 -11.18
N ALA A 133 1.90 12.92 -12.15
CA ALA A 133 1.55 12.88 -13.58
C ALA A 133 1.15 11.45 -14.01
N TRP A 134 1.89 10.42 -13.58
CA TRP A 134 1.52 9.01 -13.81
C TRP A 134 0.21 8.65 -13.12
N GLY A 135 0.02 9.08 -11.87
CA GLY A 135 -1.24 8.86 -11.14
C GLY A 135 -2.44 9.50 -11.84
N VAL A 136 -2.30 10.74 -12.34
CA VAL A 136 -3.34 11.42 -13.12
C VAL A 136 -3.62 10.65 -14.42
N LEU A 137 -2.61 10.23 -15.15
CA LEU A 137 -2.76 9.42 -16.37
C LEU A 137 -3.54 8.14 -16.10
N ASN A 138 -3.12 7.35 -15.09
CA ASN A 138 -3.82 6.14 -14.67
C ASN A 138 -5.26 6.44 -14.28
N GLY A 139 -5.48 7.43 -13.43
CA GLY A 139 -6.78 7.83 -12.95
C GLY A 139 -7.74 8.25 -14.08
N LEU A 140 -7.27 8.99 -15.07
CA LEU A 140 -8.05 9.41 -16.23
C LEU A 140 -8.38 8.22 -17.15
N LEU A 141 -7.42 7.35 -17.43
CA LEU A 141 -7.65 6.16 -18.27
C LEU A 141 -8.67 5.22 -17.62
N ILE A 142 -8.60 5.02 -16.30
CA ILE A 142 -9.52 4.16 -15.57
C ILE A 142 -10.91 4.78 -15.51
N THR A 143 -11.04 6.08 -15.19
CA THR A 143 -12.34 6.68 -14.90
C THR A 143 -13.02 7.24 -16.15
N LYS A 144 -12.28 7.87 -17.05
CA LYS A 144 -12.83 8.54 -18.23
C LYS A 144 -12.84 7.65 -19.46
N ALA A 145 -11.72 6.96 -19.73
CA ALA A 145 -11.66 5.99 -20.82
C ALA A 145 -12.30 4.64 -20.44
N ARG A 146 -12.66 4.44 -19.15
CA ARG A 146 -13.29 3.21 -18.63
C ARG A 146 -12.51 1.94 -18.93
N VAL A 147 -11.17 2.06 -18.99
CA VAL A 147 -10.30 0.90 -19.16
C VAL A 147 -10.11 0.22 -17.79
N PRO A 148 -10.19 -1.12 -17.72
CA PRO A 148 -9.99 -1.84 -16.47
C PRO A 148 -8.65 -1.47 -15.79
N PRO A 149 -8.64 -1.25 -14.46
CA PRO A 149 -7.44 -0.80 -13.73
C PRO A 149 -6.21 -1.67 -13.98
N LEU A 150 -6.38 -3.00 -13.99
CA LEU A 150 -5.30 -3.95 -14.23
C LEU A 150 -4.60 -3.73 -15.59
N ILE A 151 -5.38 -3.45 -16.65
CA ILE A 151 -4.83 -3.24 -18.00
C ILE A 151 -4.07 -1.91 -18.05
N VAL A 152 -4.65 -0.85 -17.49
CA VAL A 152 -4.01 0.46 -17.43
C VAL A 152 -2.69 0.40 -16.68
N THR A 153 -2.72 -0.13 -15.46
CA THR A 153 -1.55 -0.11 -14.58
C THR A 153 -0.45 -1.07 -15.04
N LEU A 154 -0.80 -2.17 -15.71
CA LEU A 154 0.20 -3.04 -16.35
C LEU A 154 0.86 -2.34 -17.54
N GLY A 155 0.10 -1.62 -18.37
CA GLY A 155 0.64 -0.84 -19.48
C GLY A 155 1.56 0.28 -18.99
N THR A 156 1.10 1.05 -18.01
CA THR A 156 1.89 2.16 -17.42
C THR A 156 3.08 1.67 -16.60
N PHE A 157 3.03 0.45 -16.02
CA PHE A 157 4.20 -0.21 -15.45
C PHE A 157 5.35 -0.29 -16.47
N GLY A 158 5.08 -0.84 -17.63
CA GLY A 158 6.08 -0.95 -18.70
C GLY A 158 6.55 0.40 -19.23
N MET A 159 5.62 1.36 -19.38
CA MET A 159 5.94 2.71 -19.87
C MET A 159 6.81 3.49 -18.87
N ALA A 160 6.49 3.49 -17.59
CA ALA A 160 7.26 4.21 -16.57
C ALA A 160 8.65 3.60 -16.40
N LEU A 161 8.75 2.27 -16.30
CA LEU A 161 10.04 1.59 -16.17
C LEU A 161 10.91 1.79 -17.43
N GLY A 162 10.33 1.61 -18.62
CA GLY A 162 11.02 1.82 -19.89
C GLY A 162 11.52 3.26 -20.04
N SER A 163 10.70 4.25 -19.66
CA SER A 163 11.09 5.66 -19.65
C SER A 163 12.25 5.93 -18.69
N ALA A 164 12.24 5.35 -17.48
CA ALA A 164 13.34 5.46 -16.52
C ALA A 164 14.64 4.89 -17.09
N LEU A 165 14.58 3.71 -17.72
CA LEU A 165 15.74 3.07 -18.36
C LEU A 165 16.27 3.89 -19.54
N LEU A 166 15.41 4.47 -20.38
CA LEU A 166 15.82 5.34 -21.49
C LEU A 166 16.51 6.60 -21.00
N ILE A 167 16.00 7.25 -19.94
CA ILE A 167 16.58 8.46 -19.36
C ILE A 167 17.95 8.19 -18.72
N THR A 168 18.13 7.00 -18.15
CA THR A 168 19.39 6.65 -17.46
C THR A 168 20.39 5.92 -18.35
N GLY A 169 19.96 5.46 -19.51
CA GLY A 169 20.75 4.54 -20.33
C GLY A 169 20.94 3.15 -19.69
N GLY A 170 20.05 2.79 -18.75
CA GLY A 170 20.10 1.51 -18.02
C GLY A 170 21.16 1.46 -16.94
N ILE A 171 21.75 2.58 -16.53
CA ILE A 171 22.78 2.68 -15.49
C ILE A 171 22.27 3.48 -14.29
N ASP A 172 22.90 3.27 -13.13
CA ASP A 172 22.57 4.00 -11.92
C ASP A 172 22.85 5.49 -12.03
N VAL A 173 21.93 6.32 -11.55
CA VAL A 173 22.13 7.77 -11.42
C VAL A 173 22.97 8.03 -10.19
N ARG A 174 24.22 8.45 -10.38
CA ARG A 174 25.18 8.76 -9.30
C ARG A 174 25.39 10.26 -9.16
N GLY A 175 25.97 10.69 -8.01
CA GLY A 175 26.33 12.09 -7.78
C GLY A 175 25.17 12.93 -7.24
N VAL A 176 24.11 12.32 -6.73
CA VAL A 176 23.10 13.07 -5.95
C VAL A 176 23.74 13.70 -4.71
N PRO A 177 23.22 14.84 -4.19
CA PRO A 177 23.81 15.54 -3.05
C PRO A 177 24.06 14.59 -1.87
N LEU A 178 25.30 14.53 -1.40
CA LEU A 178 25.71 13.66 -0.28
C LEU A 178 24.89 13.99 0.99
N ARG A 179 24.50 15.25 1.16
CA ARG A 179 23.64 15.68 2.27
C ARG A 179 22.30 14.94 2.32
N LEU A 180 21.71 14.56 1.18
CA LEU A 180 20.49 13.74 1.14
C LEU A 180 20.73 12.40 1.82
N THR A 181 21.79 11.70 1.41
CA THR A 181 22.14 10.38 1.94
C THR A 181 22.54 10.47 3.41
N THR A 182 23.42 11.41 3.78
CA THR A 182 23.93 11.53 5.15
C THR A 182 22.89 12.02 6.15
N THR A 183 21.98 12.92 5.72
CA THR A 183 20.97 13.46 6.64
C THR A 183 19.71 12.60 6.67
N ILE A 184 19.14 12.27 5.50
CA ILE A 184 17.85 11.55 5.44
C ILE A 184 18.06 10.05 5.36
N GLY A 185 19.01 9.59 4.52
CA GLY A 185 19.20 8.17 4.27
C GLY A 185 19.72 7.40 5.50
N ILE A 186 20.79 7.90 6.13
CA ILE A 186 21.42 7.26 7.29
C ILE A 186 21.28 8.03 8.59
N GLY A 187 20.73 9.25 8.54
CA GLY A 187 20.51 10.09 9.72
C GLY A 187 19.48 9.51 10.68
N GLN A 188 19.62 9.86 11.96
CA GLN A 188 18.80 9.32 13.04
C GLN A 188 18.40 10.42 14.02
N LEU A 189 17.20 10.30 14.59
CA LEU A 189 16.74 11.09 15.72
C LEU A 189 16.53 10.16 16.92
N ALA A 190 17.23 10.41 18.01
CA ALA A 190 17.19 9.57 19.22
C ALA A 190 17.41 8.07 18.94
N GLY A 191 18.25 7.75 17.93
CA GLY A 191 18.54 6.38 17.54
C GLY A 191 17.53 5.74 16.59
N VAL A 192 16.50 6.45 16.14
CA VAL A 192 15.52 5.98 15.14
C VAL A 192 15.89 6.61 13.79
N PRO A 193 16.04 5.83 12.69
CA PRO A 193 16.30 6.38 11.36
C PRO A 193 15.19 7.33 10.90
N TYR A 194 15.56 8.44 10.24
CA TYR A 194 14.56 9.41 9.74
C TYR A 194 13.56 8.78 8.77
N VAL A 195 13.99 7.81 7.94
CA VAL A 195 13.08 7.12 7.02
C VAL A 195 11.98 6.34 7.75
N VAL A 196 12.29 5.78 8.93
CA VAL A 196 11.29 5.11 9.79
C VAL A 196 10.30 6.11 10.37
N LEU A 197 10.78 7.28 10.81
CA LEU A 197 9.91 8.33 11.31
C LEU A 197 8.98 8.87 10.22
N ILE A 198 9.50 9.06 9.01
CA ILE A 198 8.69 9.47 7.85
C ILE A 198 7.61 8.43 7.56
N ALA A 199 7.98 7.14 7.52
CA ALA A 199 7.02 6.06 7.30
C ALA A 199 5.95 5.99 8.40
N ALA A 200 6.32 6.19 9.66
CA ALA A 200 5.40 6.25 10.78
C ALA A 200 4.40 7.42 10.65
N VAL A 201 4.89 8.60 10.27
CA VAL A 201 4.03 9.77 10.04
C VAL A 201 3.07 9.53 8.87
N VAL A 202 3.55 9.00 7.74
CA VAL A 202 2.71 8.66 6.58
C VAL A 202 1.64 7.64 6.96
N THR A 203 2.02 6.61 7.72
CA THR A 203 1.09 5.59 8.21
C THR A 203 0.04 6.19 9.14
N ALA A 204 0.43 7.04 10.07
CA ALA A 204 -0.50 7.72 10.98
C ALA A 204 -1.48 8.63 10.21
N VAL A 205 -0.98 9.43 9.26
CA VAL A 205 -1.80 10.27 8.39
C VAL A 205 -2.77 9.43 7.55
N GLY A 206 -2.29 8.33 6.96
CA GLY A 206 -3.13 7.39 6.20
C GLY A 206 -4.23 6.78 7.07
N ALA A 207 -3.89 6.30 8.27
CA ALA A 207 -4.84 5.73 9.22
C ALA A 207 -5.91 6.74 9.67
N VAL A 208 -5.52 7.98 10.01
CA VAL A 208 -6.45 9.06 10.35
C VAL A 208 -7.32 9.42 9.15
N THR A 209 -6.74 9.50 7.95
CA THR A 209 -7.48 9.80 6.73
C THR A 209 -8.56 8.75 6.46
N LEU A 210 -8.23 7.46 6.58
CA LEU A 210 -9.17 6.36 6.39
C LEU A 210 -10.25 6.32 7.48
N SER A 211 -9.88 6.45 8.75
CA SER A 211 -10.81 6.22 9.87
C SER A 211 -11.66 7.44 10.24
N MET A 212 -11.12 8.67 10.10
CA MET A 212 -11.73 9.87 10.68
C MET A 212 -12.26 10.85 9.63
N THR A 213 -11.88 10.74 8.34
CA THR A 213 -12.24 11.76 7.34
C THR A 213 -13.42 11.35 6.45
N ARG A 214 -14.02 12.34 5.76
CA ARG A 214 -15.00 12.08 4.69
C ARG A 214 -14.38 11.33 3.51
N PHE A 215 -13.09 11.55 3.26
CA PHE A 215 -12.36 10.87 2.21
C PHE A 215 -12.33 9.35 2.46
N GLY A 216 -11.96 8.92 3.67
CA GLY A 216 -11.97 7.50 4.04
C GLY A 216 -13.36 6.88 3.96
N ARG A 217 -14.39 7.56 4.47
CA ARG A 217 -15.78 7.07 4.34
C ARG A 217 -16.21 6.86 2.89
N TYR A 218 -15.84 7.78 1.99
CA TYR A 218 -16.13 7.62 0.57
C TYR A 218 -15.34 6.48 -0.07
N THR A 219 -14.08 6.29 0.33
CA THR A 219 -13.24 5.16 -0.09
C THR A 219 -13.92 3.83 0.23
N TYR A 220 -14.37 3.62 1.47
CA TYR A 220 -15.09 2.41 1.86
C TYR A 220 -16.45 2.26 1.15
N ALA A 221 -17.22 3.34 1.03
CA ALA A 221 -18.52 3.31 0.35
C ALA A 221 -18.38 2.90 -1.12
N ILE A 222 -17.38 3.44 -1.82
CA ILE A 222 -17.11 3.12 -3.23
C ILE A 222 -16.66 1.67 -3.36
N GLY A 223 -15.78 1.20 -2.48
CA GLY A 223 -15.30 -0.18 -2.49
C GLY A 223 -16.39 -1.20 -2.21
N SER A 224 -17.35 -0.86 -1.34
CA SER A 224 -18.51 -1.71 -1.06
C SER A 224 -19.50 -1.79 -2.24
N ASN A 225 -19.88 -0.64 -2.79
CA ASN A 225 -20.77 -0.57 -3.96
C ASN A 225 -20.65 0.81 -4.63
N ALA A 226 -19.88 0.89 -5.71
CA ALA A 226 -19.65 2.13 -6.45
C ALA A 226 -20.93 2.72 -7.05
N GLU A 227 -21.89 1.89 -7.47
CA GLU A 227 -23.15 2.35 -8.04
C GLU A 227 -24.06 2.95 -6.96
N ALA A 228 -24.17 2.32 -5.80
CA ALA A 228 -24.91 2.86 -4.66
C ALA A 228 -24.28 4.18 -4.16
N ALA A 229 -22.95 4.26 -4.11
CA ALA A 229 -22.23 5.47 -3.76
C ALA A 229 -22.53 6.62 -4.74
N ARG A 230 -22.60 6.32 -6.05
CA ARG A 230 -22.95 7.28 -7.10
C ARG A 230 -24.38 7.80 -6.94
N ARG A 231 -25.34 6.91 -6.65
CA ARG A 231 -26.74 7.29 -6.37
C ARG A 231 -26.89 8.13 -5.09
N ALA A 232 -26.01 7.93 -4.12
CA ALA A 232 -25.93 8.74 -2.92
C ALA A 232 -25.24 10.10 -3.13
N GLY A 233 -24.93 10.49 -4.38
CA GLY A 233 -24.34 11.78 -4.73
C GLY A 233 -22.81 11.84 -4.62
N ILE A 234 -22.11 10.73 -4.38
CA ILE A 234 -20.65 10.70 -4.35
C ILE A 234 -20.11 10.70 -5.79
N ASN A 235 -19.22 11.65 -6.10
CA ASN A 235 -18.53 11.66 -7.38
C ASN A 235 -17.41 10.60 -7.39
N VAL A 236 -17.79 9.37 -7.79
CA VAL A 236 -16.90 8.19 -7.78
C VAL A 236 -15.66 8.43 -8.64
N ASP A 237 -15.81 8.96 -9.86
CA ASP A 237 -14.69 9.17 -10.78
C ASP A 237 -13.64 10.11 -10.20
N ARG A 238 -14.08 11.26 -9.64
CA ARG A 238 -13.17 12.22 -9.00
C ARG A 238 -12.50 11.62 -7.77
N HIS A 239 -13.21 10.78 -7.03
CA HIS A 239 -12.66 10.14 -5.84
C HIS A 239 -11.58 9.12 -6.21
N LEU A 240 -11.84 8.26 -7.21
CA LEU A 240 -10.87 7.29 -7.70
C LEU A 240 -9.59 7.95 -8.25
N ILE A 241 -9.74 9.06 -9.03
CA ILE A 241 -8.57 9.84 -9.47
C ILE A 241 -7.75 10.31 -8.26
N LYS A 242 -8.40 10.87 -7.23
CA LYS A 242 -7.69 11.33 -6.02
C LYS A 242 -7.00 10.20 -5.27
N VAL A 243 -7.59 9.01 -5.22
CA VAL A 243 -6.98 7.82 -4.60
C VAL A 243 -5.72 7.42 -5.37
N ILE A 244 -5.78 7.34 -6.69
CA ILE A 244 -4.63 6.91 -7.52
C ILE A 244 -3.52 7.97 -7.57
N VAL A 245 -3.89 9.26 -7.53
CA VAL A 245 -2.93 10.39 -7.56
C VAL A 245 -2.30 10.65 -6.20
N GLY A 246 -3.03 10.41 -5.11
CA GLY A 246 -2.59 10.76 -3.76
C GLY A 246 -1.60 9.78 -3.15
N PHE A 247 -1.34 8.69 -3.82
CA PHE A 247 -0.49 7.59 -3.36
C PHE A 247 0.36 7.02 -4.48
#